data_962e326c2d02c24b956002da42d19194
#
_entry.id   962e326c2d02c24b956002da42d19194
#
_cell.length_a   1.000
_cell.length_b   1.000
_cell.length_c   1.000
_cell.angle_alpha   90.00
_cell.angle_beta   90.00
_cell.angle_gamma   90.00
#
_symmetry.space_group_name_H-M   'P 1'
#
loop_
_entity.id
_entity.type
_entity.pdbx_description
1 polymer ?
#
loop_
_entity_poly.entity_id
_entity_poly.type
_entity_poly.pdbx_seq_one_letter_code
_entity_poly.pdbx_strand_id
1 'polypeptide(L)'
;MDFLFSPWRYAYVTSASKPGDCVFCAILQAHNDAQNLIIHRGQNCFVMLNAFPYTSGHSMVIPYEHLDELQKLGRPAAEEMMALTQKLEGALRELYRPDGINLGMNVGKAAGAGVAGHIHMHVLPRWFGDTNFMTAVGETRVLPEDLQITYQRLKSKF
;
A
#
# COMPACT_ATOMS: atom_id res chain seq x y z
N MET A 1 10.18 -26.95 -1.78
CA MET A 1 9.77 -25.54 -1.50
C MET A 1 10.69 -24.67 -2.34
N ASP A 2 10.14 -23.92 -3.28
CA ASP A 2 10.91 -23.10 -4.19
C ASP A 2 11.15 -21.73 -3.56
N PHE A 3 12.36 -21.18 -3.73
CA PHE A 3 12.74 -19.88 -3.18
C PHE A 3 12.74 -18.84 -4.29
N LEU A 4 12.02 -17.73 -4.08
CA LEU A 4 12.05 -16.56 -4.95
C LEU A 4 12.99 -15.52 -4.33
N PHE A 5 14.12 -15.26 -4.96
CA PHE A 5 15.04 -14.20 -4.56
C PHE A 5 14.57 -12.85 -5.10
N SER A 6 14.44 -11.85 -4.23
CA SER A 6 14.06 -10.48 -4.58
C SER A 6 15.12 -9.48 -4.10
N PRO A 7 16.24 -9.31 -4.82
CA PRO A 7 17.35 -8.44 -4.39
C PRO A 7 16.94 -6.97 -4.17
N TRP A 8 15.99 -6.45 -4.96
CA TRP A 8 15.43 -5.11 -4.79
C TRP A 8 14.73 -4.93 -3.44
N ARG A 9 14.14 -6.01 -2.91
CA ARG A 9 13.48 -5.99 -1.59
C ARG A 9 14.51 -5.87 -0.47
N TYR A 10 15.69 -6.44 -0.64
CA TYR A 10 16.79 -6.30 0.31
C TYR A 10 17.25 -4.85 0.42
N ALA A 11 17.47 -4.16 -0.70
CA ALA A 11 17.81 -2.75 -0.73
C ALA A 11 16.70 -1.87 -0.07
N TYR A 12 15.43 -2.18 -0.36
CA TYR A 12 14.28 -1.51 0.27
C TYR A 12 14.24 -1.72 1.79
N VAL A 13 14.45 -2.96 2.26
CA VAL A 13 14.41 -3.30 3.70
C VAL A 13 15.63 -2.74 4.45
N THR A 14 16.79 -2.64 3.78
CA THR A 14 18.03 -2.14 4.39
C THR A 14 18.16 -0.62 4.31
N SER A 15 17.48 0.04 3.37
CA SER A 15 17.43 1.51 3.27
C SER A 15 16.36 2.14 4.17
N ALA A 16 15.62 1.32 4.92
CA ALA A 16 14.61 1.80 5.86
C ALA A 16 15.24 2.80 6.86
N SER A 17 14.65 3.98 6.88
CA SER A 17 14.92 5.15 7.72
C SER A 17 15.53 4.86 9.10
N LYS A 18 16.28 5.83 9.62
CA LYS A 18 16.87 5.80 10.97
C LYS A 18 15.85 5.32 12.00
N PRO A 19 16.27 4.54 13.01
CA PRO A 19 15.36 4.14 14.09
C PRO A 19 14.73 5.39 14.71
N GLY A 20 13.41 5.55 14.53
CA GLY A 20 12.65 6.67 15.10
C GLY A 20 11.74 7.41 14.12
N ASP A 21 12.00 7.39 12.80
CA ASP A 21 11.21 8.15 11.84
C ASP A 21 10.25 7.23 11.06
N CYS A 22 8.97 7.26 11.45
CA CYS A 22 7.93 6.60 10.68
C CYS A 22 7.61 7.39 9.41
N VAL A 23 7.79 6.77 8.24
CA VAL A 23 7.51 7.39 6.94
C VAL A 23 6.05 7.88 6.83
N PHE A 24 5.09 7.14 7.35
CA PHE A 24 3.67 7.53 7.32
C PHE A 24 3.40 8.76 8.18
N CYS A 25 3.98 8.83 9.40
CA CYS A 25 3.87 10.01 10.25
C CYS A 25 4.51 11.25 9.60
N ALA A 26 5.68 11.09 8.98
CA ALA A 26 6.36 12.17 8.27
C ALA A 26 5.55 12.69 7.07
N ILE A 27 4.98 11.77 6.26
CA ILE A 27 4.10 12.10 5.13
C ILE A 27 2.88 12.91 5.58
N LEU A 28 2.27 12.54 6.70
CA LEU A 28 1.11 13.25 7.25
C LEU A 28 1.44 14.68 7.68
N GLN A 29 2.63 14.89 8.24
CA GLN A 29 3.10 16.21 8.68
C GLN A 29 3.49 17.15 7.53
N ALA A 30 3.84 16.59 6.37
CA ALA A 30 4.26 17.37 5.21
C ALA A 30 3.13 18.17 4.53
N HIS A 31 1.87 17.86 4.83
CA HIS A 31 0.66 18.54 4.29
C HIS A 31 0.64 18.71 2.76
N ASN A 32 1.25 17.79 2.02
CA ASN A 32 1.30 17.80 0.57
C ASN A 32 0.77 16.47 0.01
N ASP A 33 -0.55 16.36 -0.09
CA ASP A 33 -1.24 15.12 -0.45
C ASP A 33 -0.87 14.62 -1.85
N ALA A 34 -0.77 15.54 -2.82
CA ALA A 34 -0.46 15.15 -4.19
C ALA A 34 0.97 14.61 -4.34
N GLN A 35 1.94 15.24 -3.70
CA GLN A 35 3.32 14.78 -3.72
C GLN A 35 3.50 13.48 -2.95
N ASN A 36 2.75 13.31 -1.86
CA ASN A 36 2.79 12.13 -0.99
C ASN A 36 1.80 11.03 -1.41
N LEU A 37 1.10 11.21 -2.54
CA LEU A 37 0.16 10.25 -3.10
C LEU A 37 -1.00 9.90 -2.15
N ILE A 38 -1.42 10.82 -1.26
CA ILE A 38 -2.57 10.66 -0.38
C ILE A 38 -3.86 10.91 -1.17
N ILE A 39 -4.62 9.85 -1.39
CA ILE A 39 -5.86 9.86 -2.16
C ILE A 39 -7.00 10.48 -1.35
N HIS A 40 -7.10 10.10 -0.07
CA HIS A 40 -8.20 10.49 0.80
C HIS A 40 -7.77 10.57 2.26
N ARG A 41 -8.32 11.56 2.98
CA ARG A 41 -8.18 11.70 4.43
C ARG A 41 -9.54 11.48 5.09
N GLY A 42 -9.68 10.35 5.82
CA GLY A 42 -10.84 10.07 6.66
C GLY A 42 -10.72 10.70 8.06
N GLN A 43 -11.51 10.21 9.01
CA GLN A 43 -11.48 10.67 10.40
C GLN A 43 -10.36 10.03 11.20
N ASN A 44 -10.16 8.72 11.07
CA ASN A 44 -9.18 7.93 11.82
C ASN A 44 -8.11 7.31 10.91
N CYS A 45 -8.38 7.23 9.59
CA CYS A 45 -7.51 6.61 8.62
C CYS A 45 -7.36 7.47 7.37
N PHE A 46 -6.32 7.21 6.59
CA PHE A 46 -6.14 7.81 5.27
C PHE A 46 -5.84 6.74 4.23
N VAL A 47 -6.09 7.07 2.97
CA VAL A 47 -5.80 6.21 1.81
C VAL A 47 -4.69 6.83 0.99
N MET A 48 -3.67 6.04 0.64
CA MET A 48 -2.60 6.49 -0.23
C MET A 48 -2.16 5.40 -1.21
N LEU A 49 -1.52 5.79 -2.31
CA LEU A 49 -0.80 4.85 -3.16
C LEU A 49 0.48 4.38 -2.48
N ASN A 50 0.85 3.14 -2.73
CA ASN A 50 2.20 2.68 -2.40
C ASN A 50 3.20 3.26 -3.42
N ALA A 51 4.21 4.00 -2.94
CA ALA A 51 5.28 4.56 -3.79
C ALA A 51 6.16 3.46 -4.43
N PHE A 52 6.11 2.23 -3.89
CA PHE A 52 6.80 1.05 -4.42
C PHE A 52 5.78 -0.05 -4.76
N PRO A 53 4.93 0.17 -5.77
CA PRO A 53 3.78 -0.67 -6.00
C PRO A 53 4.18 -2.07 -6.49
N TYR A 54 3.44 -3.09 -6.05
CA TYR A 54 3.61 -4.46 -6.55
C TYR A 54 2.87 -4.67 -7.88
N THR A 55 1.76 -3.97 -8.06
CA THR A 55 0.95 -3.92 -9.29
C THR A 55 0.42 -2.49 -9.45
N SER A 56 -0.02 -2.12 -10.64
CA SER A 56 -0.69 -0.82 -10.85
C SER A 56 -1.91 -0.71 -9.94
N GLY A 57 -2.09 0.44 -9.30
CA GLY A 57 -3.19 0.65 -8.35
C GLY A 57 -2.93 0.13 -6.94
N HIS A 58 -1.74 -0.42 -6.63
CA HIS A 58 -1.41 -0.84 -5.26
C HIS A 58 -1.55 0.33 -4.29
N SER A 59 -2.53 0.24 -3.42
CA SER A 59 -2.89 1.27 -2.47
C SER A 59 -2.88 0.73 -1.04
N MET A 60 -2.90 1.64 -0.08
CA MET A 60 -2.90 1.30 1.34
C MET A 60 -3.94 2.12 2.08
N VAL A 61 -4.56 1.52 3.11
CA VAL A 61 -5.37 2.22 4.11
C VAL A 61 -4.62 2.17 5.44
N ILE A 62 -4.38 3.33 6.03
CA ILE A 62 -3.43 3.51 7.13
C ILE A 62 -4.10 4.33 8.23
N PRO A 63 -4.09 3.91 9.51
CA PRO A 63 -4.59 4.71 10.60
C PRO A 63 -3.69 5.93 10.85
N TYR A 64 -4.24 7.02 11.37
CA TYR A 64 -3.43 8.17 11.81
C TYR A 64 -2.60 7.83 13.04
N GLU A 65 -3.12 6.96 13.89
CA GLU A 65 -2.46 6.53 15.10
C GLU A 65 -1.27 5.61 14.77
N HIS A 66 -0.11 5.94 15.32
CA HIS A 66 1.11 5.16 15.13
C HIS A 66 1.08 3.90 15.99
N LEU A 67 0.71 2.78 15.40
CA LEU A 67 0.55 1.48 16.05
C LEU A 67 1.24 0.38 15.26
N ASP A 68 1.88 -0.53 15.97
CA ASP A 68 2.59 -1.68 15.42
C ASP A 68 1.79 -3.00 15.42
N GLU A 69 0.63 -3.01 16.10
CA GLU A 69 -0.21 -4.20 16.29
C GLU A 69 -1.69 -3.89 16.05
N LEU A 70 -2.37 -4.77 15.32
CA LEU A 70 -3.80 -4.61 15.01
C LEU A 70 -4.68 -4.63 16.28
N GLN A 71 -4.32 -5.42 17.28
CA GLN A 71 -5.07 -5.50 18.56
C GLN A 71 -5.10 -4.17 19.33
N LYS A 72 -4.16 -3.27 19.06
CA LYS A 72 -4.10 -1.94 19.68
C LYS A 72 -4.99 -0.91 18.96
N LEU A 73 -5.44 -1.21 17.75
CA LEU A 73 -6.25 -0.29 16.95
C LEU A 73 -7.65 -0.14 17.56
N GLY A 74 -8.03 1.09 17.89
CA GLY A 74 -9.35 1.41 18.41
C GLY A 74 -10.47 1.02 17.42
N ARG A 75 -11.62 0.60 17.96
CA ARG A 75 -12.77 0.15 17.15
C ARG A 75 -13.20 1.14 16.06
N PRO A 76 -13.30 2.47 16.31
CA PRO A 76 -13.69 3.43 15.27
C PRO A 76 -12.71 3.43 14.09
N ALA A 77 -11.40 3.35 14.35
CA ALA A 77 -10.39 3.30 13.32
C ALA A 77 -10.39 1.96 12.55
N ALA A 78 -10.66 0.84 13.24
CA ALA A 78 -10.78 -0.47 12.60
C ALA A 78 -12.00 -0.54 11.67
N GLU A 79 -13.14 0.00 12.09
CA GLU A 79 -14.37 0.09 11.29
C GLU A 79 -14.15 0.99 10.06
N GLU A 80 -13.52 2.15 10.24
CA GLU A 80 -13.23 3.07 9.14
C GLU A 80 -12.20 2.49 8.18
N MET A 81 -11.15 1.82 8.68
CA MET A 81 -10.17 1.14 7.83
C MET A 81 -10.85 0.13 6.91
N MET A 82 -11.79 -0.66 7.41
CA MET A 82 -12.54 -1.61 6.58
C MET A 82 -13.47 -0.90 5.59
N ALA A 83 -14.18 0.14 6.01
CA ALA A 83 -15.06 0.93 5.14
C ALA A 83 -14.28 1.58 3.98
N LEU A 84 -13.11 2.17 4.27
CA LEU A 84 -12.23 2.73 3.25
C LEU A 84 -11.63 1.66 2.33
N THR A 85 -11.32 0.47 2.87
CA THR A 85 -10.88 -0.67 2.07
C THR A 85 -11.96 -1.12 1.08
N GLN A 86 -13.22 -1.21 1.51
CA GLN A 86 -14.36 -1.52 0.63
C GLN A 86 -14.55 -0.47 -0.47
N LYS A 87 -14.47 0.82 -0.10
CA LYS A 87 -14.58 1.91 -1.08
C LYS A 87 -13.44 1.86 -2.10
N LEU A 88 -12.22 1.63 -1.64
CA LEU A 88 -11.03 1.53 -2.48
C LEU A 88 -11.11 0.31 -3.42
N GLU A 89 -11.57 -0.84 -2.93
CA GLU A 89 -11.82 -2.02 -3.76
C GLU A 89 -12.81 -1.69 -4.90
N GLY A 90 -13.92 -1.05 -4.57
CA GLY A 90 -14.92 -0.63 -5.57
C GLY A 90 -14.34 0.30 -6.63
N ALA A 91 -13.55 1.31 -6.21
CA ALA A 91 -12.87 2.24 -7.11
C ALA A 91 -11.89 1.52 -8.04
N LEU A 92 -11.10 0.58 -7.51
CA LEU A 92 -10.15 -0.21 -8.31
C LEU A 92 -10.87 -1.11 -9.32
N ARG A 93 -11.98 -1.74 -8.94
CA ARG A 93 -12.79 -2.55 -9.86
C ARG A 93 -13.37 -1.72 -11.01
N GLU A 94 -13.88 -0.54 -10.70
CA GLU A 94 -14.44 0.36 -11.70
C GLU A 94 -13.38 0.86 -12.69
N LEU A 95 -12.23 1.31 -12.17
CA LEU A 95 -11.18 1.95 -12.98
C LEU A 95 -10.33 0.96 -13.77
N TYR A 96 -10.03 -0.21 -13.19
CA TYR A 96 -9.01 -1.11 -13.71
C TYR A 96 -9.55 -2.49 -14.12
N ARG A 97 -10.78 -2.84 -13.73
CA ARG A 97 -11.41 -4.14 -14.02
C ARG A 97 -10.48 -5.33 -13.77
N PRO A 98 -9.88 -5.43 -12.56
CA PRO A 98 -8.96 -6.53 -12.27
C PRO A 98 -9.71 -7.87 -12.20
N ASP A 99 -9.00 -8.96 -12.45
CA ASP A 99 -9.52 -10.32 -12.29
C ASP A 99 -9.74 -10.69 -10.82
N GLY A 100 -8.98 -10.05 -9.91
CA GLY A 100 -9.10 -10.24 -8.48
C GLY A 100 -8.47 -9.09 -7.68
N ILE A 101 -8.65 -9.12 -6.35
CA ILE A 101 -8.01 -8.17 -5.43
C ILE A 101 -7.46 -8.94 -4.24
N ASN A 102 -6.21 -8.65 -3.87
CA ASN A 102 -5.64 -9.11 -2.62
C ASN A 102 -5.76 -8.01 -1.56
N LEU A 103 -6.25 -8.39 -0.38
CA LEU A 103 -6.32 -7.56 0.82
C LEU A 103 -5.46 -8.20 1.89
N GLY A 104 -4.67 -7.41 2.63
CA GLY A 104 -3.87 -7.97 3.70
C GLY A 104 -2.99 -6.97 4.43
N MET A 105 -2.56 -7.36 5.64
CA MET A 105 -1.60 -6.66 6.47
C MET A 105 -0.39 -7.54 6.76
N ASN A 106 0.78 -6.91 6.82
CA ASN A 106 1.98 -7.53 7.38
C ASN A 106 2.20 -6.93 8.78
N VAL A 107 2.01 -7.71 9.83
CA VAL A 107 2.21 -7.28 11.21
C VAL A 107 3.55 -7.82 11.71
N GLY A 108 4.49 -6.91 11.96
CA GLY A 108 5.85 -7.23 12.38
C GLY A 108 6.83 -7.56 11.24
N LYS A 109 8.11 -7.47 11.52
CA LYS A 109 9.19 -7.66 10.53
C LYS A 109 9.22 -9.07 9.93
N ALA A 110 8.99 -10.08 10.74
CA ALA A 110 9.00 -11.49 10.31
C ALA A 110 7.86 -11.80 9.32
N ALA A 111 6.76 -11.04 9.37
CA ALA A 111 5.66 -11.13 8.41
C ALA A 111 5.92 -10.36 7.10
N GLY A 112 7.06 -9.69 6.98
CA GLY A 112 7.46 -8.95 5.78
C GLY A 112 7.00 -7.48 5.75
N ALA A 113 6.66 -6.88 6.91
CA ALA A 113 6.33 -5.47 6.99
C ALA A 113 7.56 -4.60 6.65
N GLY A 114 7.45 -3.76 5.63
CA GLY A 114 8.46 -2.76 5.29
C GLY A 114 8.49 -1.62 6.32
N VAL A 115 7.33 -1.24 6.84
CA VAL A 115 7.14 -0.29 7.94
C VAL A 115 6.52 -1.03 9.11
N ALA A 116 7.34 -1.75 9.89
CA ALA A 116 6.88 -2.66 10.93
C ALA A 116 6.25 -1.94 12.15
N GLY A 117 6.61 -0.67 12.39
CA GLY A 117 6.11 0.13 13.50
C GLY A 117 4.77 0.81 13.25
N HIS A 118 4.18 0.68 12.07
CA HIS A 118 2.93 1.34 11.72
C HIS A 118 2.08 0.44 10.82
N ILE A 119 1.03 -0.13 11.38
CA ILE A 119 0.14 -1.05 10.64
C ILE A 119 -0.52 -0.36 9.44
N HIS A 120 -0.69 -1.11 8.37
CA HIS A 120 -1.33 -0.63 7.16
C HIS A 120 -1.96 -1.78 6.38
N MET A 121 -3.16 -1.56 5.87
CA MET A 121 -3.88 -2.50 5.03
C MET A 121 -3.48 -2.29 3.58
N HIS A 122 -2.93 -3.31 2.95
CA HIS A 122 -2.66 -3.32 1.50
C HIS A 122 -3.91 -3.71 0.71
N VAL A 123 -4.12 -3.03 -0.41
CA VAL A 123 -5.17 -3.32 -1.39
C VAL A 123 -4.50 -3.39 -2.77
N LEU A 124 -4.48 -4.60 -3.35
CA LEU A 124 -3.78 -4.87 -4.61
C LEU A 124 -4.72 -5.44 -5.66
N PRO A 125 -4.97 -4.74 -6.76
CA PRO A 125 -5.61 -5.35 -7.91
C PRO A 125 -4.68 -6.37 -8.56
N ARG A 126 -5.29 -7.48 -9.04
CA ARG A 126 -4.58 -8.61 -9.63
C ARG A 126 -5.19 -8.97 -10.99
N TRP A 127 -4.32 -9.37 -11.93
CA TRP A 127 -4.71 -9.84 -13.25
C TRP A 127 -4.05 -11.18 -13.56
N PHE A 128 -4.71 -12.00 -14.36
CA PHE A 128 -4.07 -13.19 -14.93
C PHE A 128 -2.83 -12.76 -15.71
N GLY A 129 -1.67 -13.32 -15.36
CA GLY A 129 -0.39 -13.00 -16.02
C GLY A 129 0.29 -11.72 -15.50
N ASP A 130 -0.13 -11.12 -14.40
CA ASP A 130 0.57 -10.00 -13.76
C ASP A 130 1.96 -10.39 -13.23
N THR A 131 2.21 -11.68 -13.10
CA THR A 131 3.54 -12.26 -12.87
C THR A 131 3.94 -13.03 -14.13
N ASN A 132 4.99 -12.61 -14.79
CA ASN A 132 5.45 -13.16 -16.07
C ASN A 132 6.96 -13.35 -16.10
N PHE A 133 7.54 -13.64 -17.28
CA PHE A 133 8.95 -13.84 -17.49
C PHE A 133 9.81 -12.68 -16.94
N MET A 134 9.39 -11.43 -17.14
CA MET A 134 10.14 -10.26 -16.64
C MET A 134 10.21 -10.23 -15.12
N THR A 135 9.14 -10.64 -14.44
CA THR A 135 9.12 -10.73 -12.97
C THR A 135 9.94 -11.92 -12.46
N ALA A 136 9.78 -13.08 -13.12
CA ALA A 136 10.38 -14.33 -12.65
C ALA A 136 11.88 -14.47 -12.98
N VAL A 137 12.31 -13.98 -14.14
CA VAL A 137 13.68 -14.14 -14.65
C VAL A 137 14.43 -12.81 -14.69
N GLY A 138 13.74 -11.72 -15.08
CA GLY A 138 14.34 -10.38 -15.17
C GLY A 138 14.32 -9.61 -13.85
N GLU A 139 13.72 -10.19 -12.78
CA GLU A 139 13.56 -9.55 -11.47
C GLU A 139 12.96 -8.13 -11.55
N THR A 140 12.23 -7.87 -12.64
CA THR A 140 11.70 -6.56 -13.00
C THR A 140 10.17 -6.58 -13.01
N ARG A 141 9.54 -5.63 -12.34
CA ARG A 141 8.10 -5.42 -12.42
C ARG A 141 7.79 -4.40 -13.49
N VAL A 142 6.95 -4.79 -14.43
CA VAL A 142 6.43 -3.87 -15.43
C VAL A 142 5.17 -3.22 -14.87
N LEU A 143 5.24 -1.91 -14.64
CA LEU A 143 4.09 -1.09 -14.25
C LEU A 143 3.63 -0.32 -15.49
N PRO A 144 2.48 -0.64 -16.08
CA PRO A 144 2.04 -0.04 -17.34
C PRO A 144 1.51 1.38 -17.20
N GLU A 145 1.34 1.88 -15.97
CA GLU A 145 0.83 3.22 -15.70
C GLU A 145 1.71 3.95 -14.69
N ASP A 146 1.92 5.25 -14.94
CA ASP A 146 2.63 6.16 -14.02
C ASP A 146 1.84 6.38 -12.72
N LEU A 147 2.55 6.53 -11.59
CA LEU A 147 1.94 6.72 -10.26
C LEU A 147 1.07 7.98 -10.18
N GLN A 148 1.44 9.06 -10.86
CA GLN A 148 0.64 10.30 -10.83
C GLN A 148 -0.67 10.12 -11.59
N ILE A 149 -0.66 9.38 -12.69
CA ILE A 149 -1.88 9.03 -13.43
C ILE A 149 -2.79 8.17 -12.56
N THR A 150 -2.24 7.13 -11.95
CA THR A 150 -2.95 6.27 -10.99
C THR A 150 -3.55 7.10 -9.84
N TYR A 151 -2.76 8.04 -9.29
CA TYR A 151 -3.20 8.94 -8.23
C TYR A 151 -4.41 9.77 -8.66
N GLN A 152 -4.35 10.44 -9.81
CA GLN A 152 -5.44 11.29 -10.31
C GLN A 152 -6.72 10.48 -10.53
N ARG A 153 -6.60 9.30 -11.12
CA ARG A 153 -7.75 8.41 -11.35
C ARG A 153 -8.43 8.00 -10.04
N LEU A 154 -7.66 7.54 -9.06
CA LEU A 154 -8.21 7.12 -7.77
C LEU A 154 -8.72 8.31 -6.96
N LYS A 155 -8.04 9.46 -7.00
CA LYS A 155 -8.47 10.69 -6.34
C LYS A 155 -9.86 11.12 -6.78
N SER A 156 -10.22 10.90 -8.04
CA SER A 156 -11.53 11.25 -8.58
C SER A 156 -12.69 10.40 -8.03
N LYS A 157 -12.40 9.32 -7.31
CA LYS A 157 -13.39 8.38 -6.72
C LYS A 157 -13.63 8.59 -5.22
N PHE A 158 -12.85 9.48 -4.59
CA PHE A 158 -12.94 9.79 -3.15
C PHE A 158 -13.42 11.20 -2.88
#